data_6f1f05f99e385e8a27ace87cd1e9c328
#
_entry.id   6f1f05f99e385e8a27ace87cd1e9c328
#
_cell.length_a   1.000
_cell.length_b   1.000
_cell.length_c   1.000
_cell.angle_alpha   90.00
_cell.angle_beta   90.00
_cell.angle_gamma   90.00
#
_symmetry.space_group_name_H-M   'P 1'
#
loop_
_entity.id
_entity.type
_entity.pdbx_description
1 polymer ?
#
loop_
_entity_poly.entity_id
_entity_poly.type
_entity_poly.pdbx_seq_one_letter_code
_entity_poly.pdbx_strand_id
1 'polypeptide(L)'
;ICIANEEDADKVLGIKAPNNNVESGKLNKSGYEYVAKEICERFGCKKVAITLRESINASRNGWSGMICDTTGIANYSTHYDIDIVDRVGGGDSFTGAMIYSLITGKDDKDAIEFAVAASCLKHSIEGDFNRMTVSDVENLIKNGGNGRVQR
;
A
#
# COMPACT_ATOMS: atom_id res chain seq x y z
N ILE A 1 -8.65 12.14 -1.36
CA ILE A 1 -7.78 11.10 -0.82
C ILE A 1 -6.33 11.58 -0.84
N CYS A 2 -5.55 11.23 0.19
CA CYS A 2 -4.10 11.33 0.19
C CYS A 2 -3.51 9.93 0.04
N ILE A 3 -2.51 9.78 -0.81
CA ILE A 3 -1.75 8.54 -0.98
C ILE A 3 -0.29 8.86 -0.69
N ALA A 4 0.32 8.14 0.24
CA ALA A 4 1.65 8.43 0.76
C ALA A 4 2.38 7.15 1.17
N ASN A 5 3.66 7.28 1.44
CA ASN A 5 4.44 6.30 2.20
C ASN A 5 4.87 6.91 3.55
N GLU A 6 5.59 6.17 4.36
CA GLU A 6 6.04 6.65 5.68
C GLU A 6 7.00 7.84 5.59
N GLU A 7 7.82 7.91 4.54
CA GLU A 7 8.77 9.01 4.35
C GLU A 7 8.08 10.29 3.90
N ASP A 8 7.03 10.19 3.07
CA ASP A 8 6.26 11.33 2.60
C ASP A 8 5.56 12.03 3.76
N ALA A 9 4.98 11.26 4.68
CA ALA A 9 4.31 11.82 5.85
C ALA A 9 5.28 12.63 6.74
N ASP A 10 6.47 12.11 6.98
CA ASP A 10 7.49 12.81 7.77
C ASP A 10 8.12 13.98 7.00
N LYS A 11 8.69 13.71 5.81
CA LYS A 11 9.53 14.68 5.11
C LYS A 11 8.76 15.76 4.38
N VAL A 12 7.56 15.43 3.86
CA VAL A 12 6.74 16.38 3.08
C VAL A 12 5.69 17.05 3.94
N LEU A 13 5.00 16.29 4.79
CA LEU A 13 3.89 16.80 5.60
C LEU A 13 4.28 17.16 7.04
N GLY A 14 5.48 16.81 7.48
CA GLY A 14 5.98 17.07 8.83
C GLY A 14 5.22 16.32 9.93
N ILE A 15 4.60 15.17 9.58
CA ILE A 15 3.82 14.36 10.52
C ILE A 15 4.63 13.12 10.89
N LYS A 16 5.03 13.04 12.17
CA LYS A 16 5.74 11.90 12.73
C LYS A 16 4.85 11.13 13.69
N ALA A 17 4.89 9.80 13.58
CA ALA A 17 4.24 8.97 14.59
C ALA A 17 4.91 9.17 15.97
N PRO A 18 4.14 9.33 17.05
CA PRO A 18 4.69 9.31 18.39
C PRO A 18 5.29 7.92 18.67
N ASN A 19 6.47 7.83 19.21
CA ASN A 19 7.20 6.59 19.54
C ASN A 19 7.66 5.75 18.32
N ASN A 20 8.31 6.37 17.36
CA ASN A 20 9.04 5.66 16.32
C ASN A 20 10.29 4.96 16.91
N ASN A 21 10.09 3.88 17.66
CA ASN A 21 11.15 2.89 17.87
C ASN A 21 11.23 2.02 16.62
N VAL A 22 11.94 2.52 15.61
CA VAL A 22 12.22 1.83 14.33
C VAL A 22 13.12 0.60 14.53
N GLU A 23 13.54 0.31 15.76
CA GLU A 23 14.51 -0.73 16.08
C GLU A 23 14.01 -2.17 15.95
N SER A 24 12.74 -2.43 15.68
CA SER A 24 12.23 -3.81 15.69
C SER A 24 11.82 -4.40 14.35
N GLY A 25 11.90 -3.68 13.23
CA GLY A 25 11.48 -4.20 11.92
C GLY A 25 9.99 -4.60 11.85
N LYS A 26 9.23 -4.39 12.92
CA LYS A 26 7.79 -4.64 12.96
C LYS A 26 7.02 -3.37 12.62
N LEU A 27 6.10 -3.48 11.67
CA LEU A 27 5.17 -2.42 11.30
C LEU A 27 4.41 -1.93 12.55
N ASN A 28 4.65 -0.69 12.94
CA ASN A 28 3.92 -0.05 14.04
C ASN A 28 2.56 0.44 13.53
N LYS A 29 1.55 -0.43 13.53
CA LYS A 29 0.20 -0.11 13.02
C LYS A 29 -0.38 1.14 13.67
N SER A 30 -0.27 1.28 14.98
CA SER A 30 -0.81 2.46 15.69
C SER A 30 -0.13 3.78 15.26
N GLY A 31 1.14 3.73 14.90
CA GLY A 31 1.86 4.88 14.35
C GLY A 31 1.31 5.32 12.99
N TYR A 32 1.04 4.37 12.11
CA TYR A 32 0.45 4.67 10.79
C TYR A 32 -0.98 5.16 10.90
N GLU A 33 -1.79 4.59 11.80
CA GLU A 33 -3.15 5.07 12.08
C GLU A 33 -3.15 6.50 12.59
N TYR A 34 -2.23 6.83 13.51
CA TYR A 34 -2.04 8.19 13.97
C TYR A 34 -1.70 9.16 12.82
N VAL A 35 -0.72 8.79 11.99
CA VAL A 35 -0.31 9.60 10.84
C VAL A 35 -1.46 9.83 9.87
N ALA A 36 -2.21 8.78 9.53
CA ALA A 36 -3.36 8.88 8.63
C ALA A 36 -4.44 9.80 9.20
N LYS A 37 -4.74 9.70 10.49
CA LYS A 37 -5.69 10.58 11.18
C LYS A 37 -5.25 12.04 11.13
N GLU A 38 -3.99 12.33 11.46
CA GLU A 38 -3.42 13.68 11.39
C GLU A 38 -3.51 14.27 9.97
N ILE A 39 -3.27 13.46 8.94
CA ILE A 39 -3.41 13.90 7.54
C ILE A 39 -4.88 14.25 7.24
N CYS A 40 -5.83 13.40 7.65
CA CYS A 40 -7.25 13.69 7.49
C CYS A 40 -7.64 15.02 8.14
N GLU A 41 -7.23 15.23 9.40
CA GLU A 41 -7.60 16.40 10.18
C GLU A 41 -6.94 17.69 9.67
N ARG A 42 -5.63 17.65 9.37
CA ARG A 42 -4.88 18.84 8.95
C ARG A 42 -5.15 19.29 7.52
N PHE A 43 -5.39 18.34 6.63
CA PHE A 43 -5.52 18.62 5.19
C PHE A 43 -6.93 18.38 4.65
N GLY A 44 -7.88 18.01 5.50
CA GLY A 44 -9.27 17.77 5.09
C GLY A 44 -9.43 16.58 4.14
N CYS A 45 -8.51 15.62 4.15
CA CYS A 45 -8.61 14.41 3.34
C CYS A 45 -9.71 13.50 3.89
N LYS A 46 -10.60 13.02 3.02
CA LYS A 46 -11.64 12.06 3.43
C LYS A 46 -11.08 10.65 3.66
N LYS A 47 -9.98 10.32 2.99
CA LYS A 47 -9.30 9.03 3.09
C LYS A 47 -7.80 9.24 2.94
N VAL A 48 -7.03 8.40 3.62
CA VAL A 48 -5.56 8.33 3.50
C VAL A 48 -5.17 6.88 3.27
N ALA A 49 -4.42 6.62 2.21
CA ALA A 49 -3.85 5.30 1.93
C ALA A 49 -2.32 5.36 2.04
N ILE A 50 -1.74 4.43 2.77
CA ILE A 50 -0.30 4.37 3.04
C ILE A 50 0.23 3.00 2.61
N THR A 51 1.28 3.00 1.77
CA THR A 51 2.04 1.78 1.48
C THR A 51 2.95 1.44 2.64
N LEU A 52 2.99 0.17 3.01
CA LEU A 52 3.76 -0.37 4.12
C LEU A 52 4.81 -1.32 3.59
N ARG A 53 6.09 -0.91 3.69
CA ARG A 53 7.22 -1.67 3.17
C ARG A 53 8.09 -2.18 4.30
N GLU A 54 8.38 -3.48 4.28
CA GLU A 54 9.39 -4.11 5.12
C GLU A 54 10.62 -4.46 4.27
N SER A 55 11.75 -3.81 4.52
CA SER A 55 13.00 -4.13 3.82
C SER A 55 13.63 -5.38 4.42
N ILE A 56 13.53 -6.51 3.72
CA ILE A 56 14.16 -7.77 4.13
C ILE A 56 15.62 -7.79 3.65
N ASN A 57 15.84 -7.47 2.36
CA ASN A 57 17.15 -7.27 1.76
C ASN A 57 17.03 -6.42 0.48
N ALA A 58 18.11 -6.28 -0.30
CA ALA A 58 18.13 -5.43 -1.49
C ALA A 58 17.12 -5.82 -2.57
N SER A 59 16.78 -7.10 -2.69
CA SER A 59 15.89 -7.65 -3.74
C SER A 59 14.59 -8.24 -3.19
N ARG A 60 14.39 -8.30 -1.87
CA ARG A 60 13.20 -8.88 -1.26
C ARG A 60 12.61 -7.97 -0.21
N ASN A 61 11.32 -7.69 -0.35
CA ASN A 61 10.56 -6.86 0.58
C ASN A 61 9.27 -7.56 1.02
N GLY A 62 8.85 -7.27 2.26
CA GLY A 62 7.45 -7.39 2.64
C GLY A 62 6.67 -6.19 2.09
N TRP A 63 5.50 -6.42 1.52
CA TRP A 63 4.66 -5.41 0.89
C TRP A 63 3.22 -5.52 1.33
N SER A 64 2.69 -4.45 1.88
CA SER A 64 1.30 -4.33 2.32
C SER A 64 0.85 -2.87 2.26
N GLY A 65 -0.36 -2.58 2.68
CA GLY A 65 -0.87 -1.22 2.74
C GLY A 65 -2.01 -1.09 3.74
N MET A 66 -2.33 0.16 4.07
CA MET A 66 -3.50 0.50 4.84
C MET A 66 -4.28 1.64 4.19
N ILE A 67 -5.57 1.68 4.42
CA ILE A 67 -6.42 2.82 4.15
C ILE A 67 -7.21 3.18 5.41
N CYS A 68 -7.29 4.47 5.70
CA CYS A 68 -8.04 5.00 6.84
C CYS A 68 -8.94 6.14 6.36
N ASP A 69 -10.12 6.26 6.92
CA ASP A 69 -11.04 7.36 6.69
C ASP A 69 -11.09 8.33 7.87
N THR A 70 -11.96 9.33 7.78
CA THR A 70 -12.14 10.36 8.83
C THR A 70 -12.73 9.81 10.14
N THR A 71 -13.27 8.59 10.15
CA THR A 71 -13.76 7.94 11.37
C THR A 71 -12.63 7.32 12.19
N GLY A 72 -11.43 7.20 11.60
CA GLY A 72 -10.29 6.55 12.21
C GLY A 72 -10.28 5.04 12.04
N ILE A 73 -11.21 4.47 11.29
CA ILE A 73 -11.23 3.04 10.97
C ILE A 73 -10.17 2.75 9.91
N ALA A 74 -9.19 1.92 10.26
CA ALA A 74 -8.13 1.49 9.36
C ALA A 74 -8.38 0.08 8.84
N ASN A 75 -8.29 -0.07 7.52
CA ASN A 75 -8.30 -1.35 6.82
C ASN A 75 -6.89 -1.66 6.31
N TYR A 76 -6.42 -2.88 6.56
CA TYR A 76 -5.10 -3.35 6.14
C TYR A 76 -5.25 -4.41 5.05
N SER A 77 -4.36 -4.39 4.08
CA SER A 77 -4.29 -5.44 3.07
C SER A 77 -3.64 -6.72 3.58
N THR A 78 -3.72 -7.75 2.76
CA THR A 78 -2.83 -8.92 2.84
C THR A 78 -1.38 -8.46 2.74
N HIS A 79 -0.49 -9.16 3.46
CA HIS A 79 0.96 -8.97 3.36
C HIS A 79 1.53 -9.93 2.31
N TYR A 80 2.34 -9.39 1.41
CA TYR A 80 3.01 -10.15 0.36
C TYR A 80 4.52 -10.10 0.56
N ASP A 81 5.18 -11.25 0.48
CA ASP A 81 6.63 -11.33 0.31
C ASP A 81 6.94 -11.24 -1.19
N ILE A 82 7.68 -10.21 -1.60
CA ILE A 82 7.95 -9.95 -3.01
C ILE A 82 9.44 -10.01 -3.32
N ASP A 83 9.80 -10.72 -4.38
CA ASP A 83 11.10 -10.64 -5.01
C ASP A 83 11.04 -9.55 -6.09
N ILE A 84 11.87 -8.52 -5.94
CA ILE A 84 11.79 -7.31 -6.74
C ILE A 84 12.65 -7.45 -7.99
N VAL A 85 11.99 -7.37 -9.15
CA VAL A 85 12.66 -7.22 -10.46
C VAL A 85 12.91 -5.74 -10.71
N ASP A 86 11.88 -4.88 -10.52
CA ASP A 86 12.01 -3.44 -10.66
C ASP A 86 11.09 -2.70 -9.68
N ARG A 87 11.61 -1.63 -9.07
CA ARG A 87 10.87 -0.80 -8.11
C ARG A 87 10.11 0.34 -8.77
N VAL A 88 10.53 0.73 -9.97
CA VAL A 88 9.96 1.89 -10.68
C VAL A 88 8.50 1.61 -11.06
N GLY A 89 7.62 2.58 -10.84
CA GLY A 89 6.19 2.45 -11.13
C GLY A 89 5.38 1.67 -10.08
N GLY A 90 5.99 1.14 -9.01
CA GLY A 90 5.27 0.44 -7.94
C GLY A 90 4.28 1.35 -7.21
N GLY A 91 4.68 2.59 -6.88
CA GLY A 91 3.82 3.61 -6.28
C GLY A 91 2.71 4.08 -7.21
N ASP A 92 3.02 4.28 -8.50
CA ASP A 92 2.05 4.67 -9.52
C ASP A 92 1.00 3.58 -9.74
N SER A 93 1.44 2.32 -9.77
CA SER A 93 0.54 1.16 -9.83
C SER A 93 -0.40 1.09 -8.63
N PHE A 94 0.13 1.29 -7.42
CA PHE A 94 -0.70 1.37 -6.20
C PHE A 94 -1.72 2.49 -6.31
N THR A 95 -1.28 3.69 -6.69
CA THR A 95 -2.13 4.88 -6.81
C THR A 95 -3.23 4.70 -7.85
N GLY A 96 -2.87 4.23 -9.04
CA GLY A 96 -3.83 3.99 -10.12
C GLY A 96 -4.86 2.93 -9.76
N ALA A 97 -4.43 1.83 -9.13
CA ALA A 97 -5.31 0.76 -8.67
C ALA A 97 -6.23 1.20 -7.51
N MET A 98 -5.73 2.04 -6.59
CA MET A 98 -6.54 2.63 -5.53
C MET A 98 -7.64 3.53 -6.11
N ILE A 99 -7.28 4.43 -7.03
CA ILE A 99 -8.25 5.31 -7.68
C ILE A 99 -9.30 4.48 -8.44
N TYR A 100 -8.85 3.50 -9.23
CA TYR A 100 -9.75 2.59 -9.96
C TYR A 100 -10.74 1.91 -8.99
N SER A 101 -10.27 1.38 -7.89
CA SER A 101 -11.10 0.69 -6.91
C SER A 101 -12.17 1.61 -6.32
N LEU A 102 -11.80 2.83 -5.94
CA LEU A 102 -12.72 3.79 -5.35
C LEU A 102 -13.79 4.29 -6.35
N ILE A 103 -13.41 4.57 -7.60
CA ILE A 103 -14.37 5.03 -8.61
C ILE A 103 -15.29 3.91 -9.11
N THR A 104 -14.88 2.65 -8.99
CA THR A 104 -15.73 1.48 -9.30
C THR A 104 -16.59 1.02 -8.13
N GLY A 105 -16.54 1.73 -6.99
CA GLY A 105 -17.41 1.50 -5.85
C GLY A 105 -16.98 0.36 -4.93
N LYS A 106 -15.72 -0.07 -4.96
CA LYS A 106 -15.18 -1.01 -3.97
C LYS A 106 -15.17 -0.34 -2.59
N ASP A 107 -15.43 -1.10 -1.55
CA ASP A 107 -15.22 -0.63 -0.18
C ASP A 107 -13.73 -0.47 0.14
N ASP A 108 -13.41 0.09 1.31
CA ASP A 108 -12.03 0.41 1.68
C ASP A 108 -11.17 -0.84 1.83
N LYS A 109 -11.73 -1.94 2.32
CA LYS A 109 -11.03 -3.21 2.46
C LYS A 109 -10.67 -3.79 1.10
N ASP A 110 -11.62 -3.86 0.18
CA ASP A 110 -11.41 -4.36 -1.18
C ASP A 110 -10.52 -3.43 -2.00
N ALA A 111 -10.61 -2.11 -1.77
CA ALA A 111 -9.79 -1.13 -2.46
C ALA A 111 -8.30 -1.25 -2.07
N ILE A 112 -7.99 -1.39 -0.78
CA ILE A 112 -6.61 -1.54 -0.33
C ILE A 112 -6.01 -2.89 -0.75
N GLU A 113 -6.80 -3.98 -0.72
CA GLU A 113 -6.37 -5.29 -1.22
C GLU A 113 -6.00 -5.21 -2.70
N PHE A 114 -6.86 -4.61 -3.52
CA PHE A 114 -6.64 -4.48 -4.95
C PHE A 114 -5.42 -3.62 -5.27
N ALA A 115 -5.26 -2.47 -4.60
CA ALA A 115 -4.15 -1.56 -4.81
C ALA A 115 -2.79 -2.18 -4.45
N VAL A 116 -2.72 -2.89 -3.33
CA VAL A 116 -1.51 -3.59 -2.89
C VAL A 116 -1.18 -4.75 -3.82
N ALA A 117 -2.16 -5.54 -4.23
CA ALA A 117 -1.94 -6.66 -5.16
C ALA A 117 -1.45 -6.18 -6.54
N ALA A 118 -2.02 -5.11 -7.07
CA ALA A 118 -1.58 -4.50 -8.33
C ALA A 118 -0.13 -4.01 -8.26
N SER A 119 0.22 -3.33 -7.17
CA SER A 119 1.58 -2.86 -6.91
C SER A 119 2.56 -4.03 -6.69
N CYS A 120 2.13 -5.08 -5.99
CA CYS A 120 2.91 -6.30 -5.80
C CYS A 120 3.29 -6.92 -7.16
N LEU A 121 2.33 -7.10 -8.06
CA LEU A 121 2.57 -7.62 -9.41
C LEU A 121 3.49 -6.72 -10.23
N LYS A 122 3.37 -5.38 -10.08
CA LYS A 122 4.24 -4.43 -10.78
C LYS A 122 5.72 -4.64 -10.43
N HIS A 123 6.05 -4.97 -9.19
CA HIS A 123 7.43 -5.22 -8.78
C HIS A 123 8.08 -6.41 -9.49
N SER A 124 7.31 -7.29 -10.10
CA SER A 124 7.78 -8.43 -10.93
C SER A 124 7.98 -8.10 -12.41
N ILE A 125 7.74 -6.84 -12.82
CA ILE A 125 7.82 -6.37 -14.21
C ILE A 125 8.93 -5.35 -14.32
N GLU A 126 9.80 -5.52 -15.32
CA GLU A 126 10.84 -4.56 -15.66
C GLU A 126 10.24 -3.28 -16.29
N GLY A 127 10.82 -2.13 -15.95
CA GLY A 127 10.37 -0.79 -16.38
C GLY A 127 9.22 -0.26 -15.52
N ASP A 128 8.78 0.97 -15.78
CA ASP A 128 7.80 1.69 -14.96
C ASP A 128 6.33 1.32 -15.27
N PHE A 129 6.07 0.72 -16.42
CA PHE A 129 4.72 0.47 -16.91
C PHE A 129 4.13 -0.82 -16.32
N ASN A 130 2.99 -0.71 -15.64
CA ASN A 130 2.26 -1.89 -15.20
C ASN A 130 1.48 -2.52 -16.37
N ARG A 131 1.77 -3.79 -16.70
CA ARG A 131 1.15 -4.55 -17.78
C ARG A 131 0.09 -5.55 -17.28
N MET A 132 -0.18 -5.58 -15.99
CA MET A 132 -1.14 -6.50 -15.41
C MET A 132 -2.57 -6.04 -15.65
N THR A 133 -3.45 -7.00 -15.93
CA THR A 133 -4.88 -6.77 -16.08
C THR A 133 -5.60 -6.82 -14.72
N VAL A 134 -6.83 -6.34 -14.67
CA VAL A 134 -7.71 -6.49 -13.50
C VAL A 134 -7.83 -7.95 -13.08
N SER A 135 -7.97 -8.85 -14.06
CA SER A 135 -8.07 -10.30 -13.80
C SER A 135 -6.81 -10.88 -13.13
N ASP A 136 -5.61 -10.41 -13.53
CA ASP A 136 -4.36 -10.87 -12.90
C ASP A 136 -4.31 -10.46 -11.43
N VAL A 137 -4.72 -9.21 -11.12
CA VAL A 137 -4.77 -8.70 -9.75
C VAL A 137 -5.77 -9.49 -8.91
N GLU A 138 -6.97 -9.71 -9.43
CA GLU A 138 -8.01 -10.48 -8.73
C GLU A 138 -7.59 -11.95 -8.50
N ASN A 139 -6.87 -12.55 -9.44
CA ASN A 139 -6.32 -13.89 -9.28
C ASN A 139 -5.28 -13.95 -8.17
N LEU A 140 -4.39 -12.96 -8.05
CA LEU A 140 -3.43 -12.89 -6.96
C LEU A 140 -4.15 -12.80 -5.60
N ILE A 141 -5.18 -11.96 -5.48
CA ILE A 141 -5.97 -11.81 -4.24
C ILE A 141 -6.63 -13.14 -3.87
N LYS A 142 -7.31 -13.80 -4.82
CA LYS A 142 -8.00 -15.09 -4.60
C LYS A 142 -7.06 -16.21 -4.15
N ASN A 143 -5.82 -16.20 -4.63
CA ASN A 143 -4.82 -17.22 -4.30
C ASN A 143 -4.05 -16.93 -2.99
N GLY A 144 -4.45 -15.90 -2.23
CA GLY A 144 -3.90 -15.58 -0.91
C GLY A 144 -2.40 -15.28 -0.90
N GLY A 145 -1.87 -14.71 -1.99
CA GLY A 145 -0.44 -14.35 -2.07
C GLY A 145 0.51 -15.54 -2.29
N ASN A 146 0.02 -16.75 -2.35
CA ASN A 146 0.83 -17.90 -2.76
C ASN A 146 1.12 -17.79 -4.26
N GLY A 147 2.26 -17.21 -4.62
CA GLY A 147 2.68 -16.80 -5.96
C GLY A 147 2.80 -17.92 -7.02
N ARG A 148 1.87 -18.87 -7.05
CA ARG A 148 1.64 -19.74 -8.20
C ARG A 148 0.71 -19.02 -9.18
N VAL A 149 1.31 -18.24 -10.09
CA VAL A 149 0.63 -17.84 -11.31
C VAL A 149 0.25 -19.15 -12.05
N GLN A 150 -1.01 -19.53 -12.01
CA GLN A 150 -1.52 -20.53 -12.93
C GLN A 150 -1.52 -19.91 -14.33
N ARG A 151 -0.63 -20.41 -15.18
CA ARG A 151 -0.62 -20.11 -16.61
C ARG A 151 -1.72 -20.89 -17.31
#